data_fe348b3412bfe34127f7409ca172bbc1
#
_entry.id   fe348b3412bfe34127f7409ca172bbc1
#
_cell.length_a   1.000
_cell.length_b   1.000
_cell.length_c   1.000
_cell.angle_alpha   90.00
_cell.angle_beta   90.00
_cell.angle_gamma   90.00
#
_symmetry.space_group_name_H-M   'P 1'
#
loop_
_entity.id
_entity.type
_entity.pdbx_description
1 polymer ?
#
loop_
_entity_poly.entity_id
_entity_poly.type
_entity_poly.pdbx_seq_one_letter_code
_entity_poly.pdbx_strand_id
1 'polypeptide(L)'
;MQYQLSFPKTIKATIQLPSSKSISNRALIINALPKGTSTPNNLSDCDDTRVMVKALIGDQEIVDIMAAGTSMRFLTAYFSVTPGTRIITGTERMKQRPIRILVDALRELGADIEYTEKEGYPPLRITGKELTKNEISLPGNVSSQYISALLMIAPILKNGLNIFLTGEIISLPYINLTLQLMKEFGVEAIWNSENSLQIPAQQYPDISYLVESDWSAASYWYQIAALADDAEITLPGLLCNSYQGDHRGAEVFEKLGVRTTFTKEG
;
A
#
# COMPACT_ATOMS: atom_id res chain seq x y z
N MET A 1 -7.60 -33.08 9.21
CA MET A 1 -7.74 -32.62 10.59
C MET A 1 -9.10 -31.95 10.69
N GLN A 2 -9.96 -32.35 11.61
CA GLN A 2 -11.27 -31.71 11.83
C GLN A 2 -11.18 -30.90 13.12
N TYR A 3 -11.68 -29.68 13.09
CA TYR A 3 -11.79 -28.81 14.25
C TYR A 3 -13.27 -28.62 14.59
N GLN A 4 -13.63 -28.79 15.84
CA GLN A 4 -14.94 -28.42 16.36
C GLN A 4 -14.81 -27.03 16.96
N LEU A 5 -15.57 -26.07 16.42
CA LEU A 5 -15.63 -24.71 16.95
C LEU A 5 -16.90 -24.59 17.80
N SER A 6 -16.77 -24.01 18.99
CA SER A 6 -17.90 -23.61 19.82
C SER A 6 -17.76 -22.12 20.13
N PHE A 7 -18.85 -21.39 19.98
CA PHE A 7 -18.88 -19.96 20.23
C PHE A 7 -19.75 -19.68 21.47
N PRO A 8 -19.35 -18.74 22.35
CA PRO A 8 -20.24 -18.24 23.39
C PRO A 8 -21.41 -17.48 22.74
N LYS A 9 -22.58 -17.57 23.35
CA LYS A 9 -23.76 -16.84 22.88
C LYS A 9 -23.63 -15.33 23.08
N THR A 10 -22.95 -14.92 24.14
CA THR A 10 -22.66 -13.53 24.48
C THR A 10 -21.18 -13.27 24.40
N ILE A 11 -20.77 -12.21 23.75
CA ILE A 11 -19.37 -11.81 23.58
C ILE A 11 -19.18 -10.41 24.17
N LYS A 12 -18.24 -10.29 25.12
CA LYS A 12 -17.77 -9.00 25.60
C LYS A 12 -16.25 -9.01 25.59
N ALA A 13 -15.64 -8.18 24.70
CA ALA A 13 -14.18 -8.22 24.49
C ALA A 13 -13.63 -6.89 24.01
N THR A 14 -12.37 -6.63 24.40
CA THR A 14 -11.53 -5.57 23.79
C THR A 14 -10.44 -6.24 22.99
N ILE A 15 -10.34 -5.95 21.71
CA ILE A 15 -9.44 -6.62 20.77
C ILE A 15 -8.46 -5.59 20.23
N GLN A 16 -7.16 -5.80 20.49
CA GLN A 16 -6.10 -5.05 19.84
C GLN A 16 -5.90 -5.56 18.42
N LEU A 17 -6.29 -4.75 17.45
CA LEU A 17 -6.11 -5.06 16.04
C LEU A 17 -4.66 -4.83 15.61
N PRO A 18 -4.17 -5.56 14.61
CA PRO A 18 -2.91 -5.22 13.96
C PRO A 18 -3.02 -3.85 13.29
N SER A 19 -1.90 -3.18 13.11
CA SER A 19 -1.83 -1.94 12.35
C SER A 19 -2.06 -2.19 10.85
N SER A 20 -2.58 -1.20 10.15
CA SER A 20 -2.91 -1.32 8.73
C SER A 20 -1.68 -1.63 7.88
N LYS A 21 -1.68 -2.81 7.24
CA LYS A 21 -0.67 -3.20 6.27
C LYS A 21 -0.62 -2.23 5.08
N SER A 22 -1.78 -1.86 4.58
CA SER A 22 -1.90 -1.01 3.39
C SER A 22 -1.33 0.39 3.61
N ILE A 23 -1.51 0.95 4.81
CA ILE A 23 -0.94 2.24 5.22
C ILE A 23 0.55 2.06 5.54
N SER A 24 0.94 1.06 6.34
CA SER A 24 2.33 0.80 6.72
C SER A 24 3.27 0.74 5.51
N ASN A 25 2.89 -0.04 4.51
CA ASN A 25 3.74 -0.24 3.34
C ASN A 25 3.87 1.04 2.48
N ARG A 26 2.83 1.86 2.40
CA ARG A 26 2.89 3.17 1.72
C ARG A 26 3.71 4.18 2.51
N ALA A 27 3.44 4.31 3.79
CA ALA A 27 4.15 5.21 4.68
C ALA A 27 5.66 4.91 4.70
N LEU A 28 6.06 3.64 4.70
CA LEU A 28 7.46 3.22 4.60
C LEU A 28 8.13 3.70 3.32
N ILE A 29 7.48 3.54 2.15
CA ILE A 29 8.04 4.00 0.88
C ILE A 29 8.13 5.53 0.85
N ILE A 30 7.04 6.23 1.20
CA ILE A 30 7.00 7.69 1.22
C ILE A 30 8.08 8.24 2.15
N ASN A 31 8.23 7.65 3.33
CA ASN A 31 9.20 8.10 4.33
C ASN A 31 10.66 7.77 3.96
N ALA A 32 10.89 6.79 3.10
CA ALA A 32 12.23 6.43 2.62
C ALA A 32 12.71 7.29 1.44
N LEU A 33 11.81 8.02 0.76
CA LEU A 33 12.16 8.86 -0.39
C LEU A 33 12.89 10.17 -0.02
N PRO A 34 12.50 10.93 1.02
CA PRO A 34 13.35 11.99 1.56
C PRO A 34 14.57 11.34 2.22
N LYS A 35 15.71 12.01 2.19
CA LYS A 35 16.91 11.57 2.94
C LYS A 35 16.77 11.85 4.44
N GLY A 36 15.58 11.64 4.99
CA GLY A 36 15.26 11.84 6.38
C GLY A 36 15.62 10.66 7.27
N THR A 37 15.43 10.82 8.56
CA THR A 37 15.72 9.81 9.60
C THR A 37 14.46 9.31 10.31
N SER A 38 13.32 9.94 10.09
CA SER A 38 12.05 9.53 10.68
C SER A 38 11.61 8.17 10.16
N THR A 39 10.92 7.42 10.99
CA THR A 39 10.26 6.16 10.62
C THR A 39 8.81 6.22 11.06
N PRO A 40 7.87 5.69 10.28
CA PRO A 40 6.49 5.60 10.73
C PRO A 40 6.37 4.74 11.98
N ASN A 41 5.53 5.17 12.91
CA ASN A 41 5.26 4.46 14.16
C ASN A 41 4.07 3.50 14.00
N ASN A 42 4.00 2.48 14.85
CA ASN A 42 2.94 1.49 14.85
C ASN A 42 2.79 0.76 13.50
N LEU A 43 3.93 0.33 12.92
CA LEU A 43 3.92 -0.43 11.69
C LEU A 43 3.25 -1.80 11.86
N SER A 44 2.61 -2.28 10.80
CA SER A 44 2.10 -3.65 10.75
C SER A 44 3.25 -4.66 10.93
N ASP A 45 3.01 -5.73 11.66
CA ASP A 45 3.97 -6.82 11.87
C ASP A 45 3.84 -7.95 10.85
N CYS A 46 3.04 -7.76 9.79
CA CYS A 46 2.86 -8.76 8.74
C CYS A 46 4.13 -8.93 7.88
N ASP A 47 4.23 -10.08 7.21
CA ASP A 47 5.39 -10.43 6.39
C ASP A 47 5.69 -9.38 5.30
N ASP A 48 4.66 -8.86 4.62
CA ASP A 48 4.81 -7.81 3.61
C ASP A 48 5.55 -6.57 4.14
N THR A 49 5.20 -6.13 5.35
CA THR A 49 5.81 -4.96 5.99
C THR A 49 7.22 -5.28 6.50
N ARG A 50 7.42 -6.46 7.11
CA ARG A 50 8.73 -6.88 7.61
C ARG A 50 9.79 -6.96 6.51
N VAL A 51 9.43 -7.56 5.35
CA VAL A 51 10.38 -7.66 4.24
C VAL A 51 10.64 -6.29 3.61
N MET A 52 9.66 -5.40 3.59
CA MET A 52 9.83 -4.03 3.11
C MET A 52 10.78 -3.23 4.01
N VAL A 53 10.60 -3.27 5.33
CA VAL A 53 11.50 -2.64 6.30
C VAL A 53 12.93 -3.14 6.09
N LYS A 54 13.12 -4.47 6.00
CA LYS A 54 14.44 -5.07 5.74
C LYS A 54 15.07 -4.57 4.44
N ALA A 55 14.27 -4.45 3.37
CA ALA A 55 14.74 -3.98 2.06
C ALA A 55 15.14 -2.50 2.06
N LEU A 56 14.44 -1.66 2.82
CA LEU A 56 14.70 -0.22 2.89
C LEU A 56 15.90 0.16 3.78
N ILE A 57 16.15 -0.63 4.83
CA ILE A 57 17.27 -0.39 5.76
C ILE A 57 18.56 -1.06 5.24
N GLY A 58 18.43 -2.17 4.50
CA GLY A 58 19.55 -2.98 4.05
C GLY A 58 20.25 -2.41 2.81
N ASP A 59 21.55 -2.69 2.72
CA ASP A 59 22.36 -2.41 1.51
C ASP A 59 22.65 -3.69 0.71
N GLN A 60 21.65 -4.57 0.66
CA GLN A 60 21.76 -5.88 0.01
C GLN A 60 21.57 -5.74 -1.50
N GLU A 61 22.46 -6.35 -2.30
CA GLU A 61 22.31 -6.44 -3.75
C GLU A 61 21.08 -7.28 -4.11
N ILE A 62 20.84 -8.40 -3.39
CA ILE A 62 19.68 -9.28 -3.61
C ILE A 62 18.65 -9.04 -2.52
N VAL A 63 17.47 -8.62 -2.92
CA VAL A 63 16.32 -8.32 -2.05
C VAL A 63 15.26 -9.39 -2.25
N ASP A 64 15.22 -10.36 -1.35
CA ASP A 64 14.18 -11.39 -1.33
C ASP A 64 12.96 -10.89 -0.53
N ILE A 65 11.86 -10.66 -1.23
CA ILE A 65 10.59 -10.21 -0.65
C ILE A 65 9.63 -11.36 -0.35
N MET A 66 10.09 -12.60 -0.41
CA MET A 66 9.28 -13.79 -0.15
C MET A 66 8.02 -13.83 -1.05
N ALA A 67 6.84 -13.87 -0.43
CA ALA A 67 5.54 -13.85 -1.13
C ALA A 67 4.84 -12.47 -1.12
N ALA A 68 5.54 -11.41 -0.68
CA ALA A 68 5.01 -10.07 -0.43
C ALA A 68 4.74 -9.29 -1.73
N GLY A 69 3.52 -9.39 -2.23
CA GLY A 69 3.15 -8.79 -3.51
C GLY A 69 3.20 -7.26 -3.53
N THR A 70 2.79 -6.62 -2.45
CA THR A 70 2.85 -5.16 -2.30
C THR A 70 4.30 -4.69 -2.31
N SER A 71 5.16 -5.37 -1.54
CA SER A 71 6.59 -5.04 -1.44
C SER A 71 7.29 -5.18 -2.79
N MET A 72 6.97 -6.22 -3.60
CA MET A 72 7.49 -6.36 -4.96
C MET A 72 7.19 -5.11 -5.81
N ARG A 73 5.94 -4.61 -5.81
CA ARG A 73 5.54 -3.50 -6.67
C ARG A 73 6.11 -2.17 -6.19
N PHE A 74 6.02 -1.92 -4.89
CA PHE A 74 6.45 -0.65 -4.31
C PHE A 74 7.97 -0.50 -4.35
N LEU A 75 8.70 -1.54 -4.00
CA LEU A 75 10.16 -1.53 -4.07
C LEU A 75 10.69 -1.47 -5.52
N THR A 76 9.99 -2.05 -6.50
CA THR A 76 10.37 -1.91 -7.90
C THR A 76 10.37 -0.44 -8.32
N ALA A 77 9.32 0.33 -7.97
CA ALA A 77 9.28 1.76 -8.26
C ALA A 77 10.32 2.54 -7.43
N TYR A 78 10.45 2.25 -6.14
CA TYR A 78 11.41 2.89 -5.25
C TYR A 78 12.86 2.72 -5.72
N PHE A 79 13.28 1.50 -6.04
CA PHE A 79 14.65 1.21 -6.51
C PHE A 79 14.93 1.81 -7.90
N SER A 80 13.90 2.07 -8.71
CA SER A 80 14.08 2.72 -10.01
C SER A 80 14.54 4.18 -9.90
N VAL A 81 14.27 4.85 -8.77
CA VAL A 81 14.57 6.27 -8.53
C VAL A 81 15.63 6.50 -7.45
N THR A 82 16.07 5.44 -6.76
CA THR A 82 17.09 5.53 -5.71
C THR A 82 18.42 4.96 -6.19
N PRO A 83 19.58 5.60 -5.88
CA PRO A 83 20.88 5.15 -6.36
C PRO A 83 21.23 3.71 -5.99
N GLY A 84 21.94 3.04 -6.89
CA GLY A 84 22.42 1.67 -6.71
C GLY A 84 21.73 0.67 -7.61
N THR A 85 22.27 -0.56 -7.65
CA THR A 85 21.71 -1.69 -8.40
C THR A 85 21.19 -2.73 -7.41
N ARG A 86 19.98 -3.24 -7.62
CA ARG A 86 19.34 -4.25 -6.78
C ARG A 86 18.73 -5.33 -7.65
N ILE A 87 18.77 -6.57 -7.17
CA ILE A 87 17.99 -7.68 -7.73
C ILE A 87 16.86 -7.97 -6.78
N ILE A 88 15.62 -7.70 -7.21
CA ILE A 88 14.44 -8.01 -6.41
C ILE A 88 13.87 -9.36 -6.85
N THR A 89 13.69 -10.27 -5.89
CA THR A 89 13.22 -11.64 -6.10
C THR A 89 12.22 -12.05 -5.02
N GLY A 90 11.78 -13.29 -5.03
CA GLY A 90 10.89 -13.88 -4.03
C GLY A 90 10.72 -15.38 -4.24
N THR A 91 9.73 -15.96 -3.57
CA THR A 91 9.38 -17.38 -3.70
C THR A 91 9.03 -17.75 -5.14
N GLU A 92 9.07 -19.04 -5.49
CA GLU A 92 8.66 -19.53 -6.81
C GLU A 92 7.25 -19.07 -7.19
N ARG A 93 6.34 -18.97 -6.23
CA ARG A 93 4.99 -18.41 -6.48
C ARG A 93 5.06 -16.92 -6.83
N MET A 94 5.96 -16.15 -6.23
CA MET A 94 6.16 -14.72 -6.55
C MET A 94 6.72 -14.57 -7.96
N LYS A 95 7.64 -15.41 -8.39
CA LYS A 95 8.20 -15.42 -9.74
C LYS A 95 7.14 -15.72 -10.84
N GLN A 96 5.97 -16.23 -10.45
CA GLN A 96 4.85 -16.46 -11.35
C GLN A 96 3.80 -15.33 -11.34
N ARG A 97 3.99 -14.28 -10.54
CA ARG A 97 3.07 -13.14 -10.48
C ARG A 97 3.50 -12.05 -11.47
N PRO A 98 2.65 -11.68 -12.44
CA PRO A 98 3.03 -10.71 -13.47
C PRO A 98 3.30 -9.33 -12.86
N ILE A 99 4.29 -8.62 -13.45
CA ILE A 99 4.67 -7.26 -13.09
C ILE A 99 4.93 -6.39 -14.33
N ARG A 100 4.74 -6.94 -15.53
CA ARG A 100 5.03 -6.29 -16.81
C ARG A 100 4.49 -4.87 -16.89
N ILE A 101 3.22 -4.63 -16.54
CA ILE A 101 2.57 -3.32 -16.68
C ILE A 101 3.32 -2.23 -15.89
N LEU A 102 3.77 -2.54 -14.66
CA LEU A 102 4.55 -1.58 -13.87
C LEU A 102 5.95 -1.37 -14.47
N VAL A 103 6.60 -2.44 -14.89
CA VAL A 103 7.94 -2.37 -15.48
C VAL A 103 7.93 -1.59 -16.78
N ASP A 104 6.94 -1.83 -17.64
CA ASP A 104 6.80 -1.12 -18.92
C ASP A 104 6.56 0.39 -18.67
N ALA A 105 5.68 0.74 -17.72
CA ALA A 105 5.46 2.14 -17.32
C ALA A 105 6.74 2.81 -16.77
N LEU A 106 7.48 2.13 -15.90
CA LEU A 106 8.73 2.65 -15.37
C LEU A 106 9.82 2.78 -16.46
N ARG A 107 9.93 1.82 -17.38
CA ARG A 107 10.82 1.89 -18.54
C ARG A 107 10.43 3.03 -19.48
N GLU A 108 9.14 3.28 -19.68
CA GLU A 108 8.65 4.43 -20.45
C GLU A 108 9.09 5.75 -19.80
N LEU A 109 9.10 5.85 -18.48
CA LEU A 109 9.64 7.00 -17.75
C LEU A 109 11.17 7.10 -17.81
N GLY A 110 11.84 6.05 -18.29
CA GLY A 110 13.28 5.99 -18.46
C GLY A 110 14.02 5.12 -17.44
N ALA A 111 13.31 4.32 -16.63
CA ALA A 111 13.95 3.42 -15.67
C ALA A 111 14.77 2.32 -16.35
N ASP A 112 15.82 1.89 -15.65
CA ASP A 112 16.71 0.81 -16.06
C ASP A 112 16.35 -0.46 -15.28
N ILE A 113 15.52 -1.31 -15.90
CA ILE A 113 14.99 -2.55 -15.31
C ILE A 113 15.16 -3.68 -16.30
N GLU A 114 15.74 -4.79 -15.85
CA GLU A 114 15.90 -6.02 -16.63
C GLU A 114 15.18 -7.17 -15.95
N TYR A 115 14.53 -8.04 -16.74
CA TYR A 115 14.06 -9.33 -16.26
C TYR A 115 15.23 -10.31 -16.29
N THR A 116 15.55 -10.93 -15.14
CA THR A 116 16.73 -11.82 -15.07
C THR A 116 16.40 -13.27 -15.47
N GLU A 117 15.13 -13.65 -15.46
CA GLU A 117 14.69 -15.01 -15.84
C GLU A 117 13.62 -14.93 -16.94
N LYS A 118 12.36 -14.68 -16.59
CA LYS A 118 11.23 -14.71 -17.52
C LYS A 118 10.70 -13.31 -17.75
N GLU A 119 10.57 -12.91 -19.02
CA GLU A 119 10.00 -11.63 -19.43
C GLU A 119 8.59 -11.41 -18.87
N GLY A 120 8.38 -10.27 -18.19
CA GLY A 120 7.10 -9.90 -17.55
C GLY A 120 6.96 -10.38 -16.11
N TYR A 121 7.95 -11.09 -15.56
CA TYR A 121 7.91 -11.70 -14.23
C TYR A 121 9.20 -11.45 -13.43
N PRO A 122 9.13 -11.40 -12.09
CA PRO A 122 10.35 -11.40 -11.28
C PRO A 122 11.19 -12.67 -11.52
N PRO A 123 12.52 -12.65 -11.25
CA PRO A 123 13.26 -11.56 -10.60
C PRO A 123 13.58 -10.41 -11.55
N LEU A 124 13.80 -9.22 -10.97
CA LEU A 124 14.15 -8.00 -11.69
C LEU A 124 15.50 -7.47 -11.22
N ARG A 125 16.37 -7.12 -12.15
CA ARG A 125 17.56 -6.28 -11.90
C ARG A 125 17.14 -4.83 -12.15
N ILE A 126 17.35 -3.96 -11.18
CA ILE A 126 16.93 -2.55 -11.22
C ILE A 126 18.16 -1.70 -10.92
N THR A 127 18.52 -0.80 -11.83
CA THR A 127 19.54 0.23 -11.59
C THR A 127 18.87 1.59 -11.45
N GLY A 128 18.92 2.14 -10.25
CA GLY A 128 18.28 3.40 -9.92
C GLY A 128 18.97 4.59 -10.58
N LYS A 129 18.17 5.48 -11.16
CA LYS A 129 18.62 6.70 -11.82
C LYS A 129 17.56 7.79 -11.84
N GLU A 130 17.93 9.01 -12.25
CA GLU A 130 16.99 10.09 -12.50
C GLU A 130 16.08 9.73 -13.70
N LEU A 131 14.76 9.77 -13.49
CA LEU A 131 13.76 9.61 -14.54
C LEU A 131 13.39 10.99 -15.09
N THR A 132 13.40 11.13 -16.41
CA THR A 132 13.27 12.43 -17.08
C THR A 132 11.94 12.64 -17.77
N LYS A 133 11.24 11.58 -18.13
CA LYS A 133 9.88 11.69 -18.68
C LYS A 133 8.86 11.85 -17.56
N ASN A 134 7.79 12.55 -17.85
CA ASN A 134 6.79 12.96 -16.86
C ASN A 134 5.34 12.66 -17.28
N GLU A 135 5.17 11.75 -18.21
CA GLU A 135 3.83 11.36 -18.68
C GLU A 135 3.77 9.85 -18.96
N ILE A 136 2.71 9.20 -18.51
CA ILE A 136 2.42 7.79 -18.78
C ILE A 136 0.93 7.54 -18.90
N SER A 137 0.57 6.47 -19.63
CA SER A 137 -0.79 5.96 -19.71
C SER A 137 -0.85 4.53 -19.24
N LEU A 138 -1.85 4.20 -18.41
CA LEU A 138 -2.06 2.88 -17.82
C LEU A 138 -3.54 2.50 -17.92
N PRO A 139 -3.88 1.22 -18.12
CA PRO A 139 -5.26 0.77 -17.97
C PRO A 139 -5.75 0.98 -16.53
N GLY A 140 -6.93 1.57 -16.33
CA GLY A 140 -7.52 1.80 -15.00
C GLY A 140 -7.96 0.52 -14.27
N ASN A 141 -8.15 -0.56 -15.03
CA ASN A 141 -8.57 -1.88 -14.51
C ASN A 141 -7.40 -2.77 -14.05
N VAL A 142 -6.19 -2.23 -13.99
CA VAL A 142 -5.03 -2.94 -13.42
C VAL A 142 -5.02 -2.88 -11.89
N SER A 143 -4.14 -3.65 -11.28
CA SER A 143 -3.93 -3.60 -9.84
C SER A 143 -3.57 -2.18 -9.38
N SER A 144 -4.33 -1.65 -8.41
CA SER A 144 -4.02 -0.35 -7.77
C SER A 144 -2.62 -0.27 -7.18
N GLN A 145 -1.96 -1.40 -6.94
CA GLN A 145 -0.57 -1.42 -6.48
C GLN A 145 0.39 -0.84 -7.51
N TYR A 146 0.12 -1.00 -8.83
CA TYR A 146 0.95 -0.40 -9.88
C TYR A 146 0.79 1.13 -9.88
N ILE A 147 -0.46 1.58 -9.84
CA ILE A 147 -0.76 3.03 -9.81
C ILE A 147 -0.20 3.65 -8.52
N SER A 148 -0.43 3.03 -7.36
CA SER A 148 0.11 3.51 -6.08
C SER A 148 1.63 3.59 -6.06
N ALA A 149 2.33 2.61 -6.66
CA ALA A 149 3.79 2.61 -6.73
C ALA A 149 4.32 3.81 -7.52
N LEU A 150 3.68 4.13 -8.65
CA LEU A 150 4.02 5.28 -9.48
C LEU A 150 3.67 6.61 -8.81
N LEU A 151 2.50 6.69 -8.14
CA LEU A 151 2.08 7.88 -7.39
C LEU A 151 3.09 8.26 -6.32
N MET A 152 3.54 7.29 -5.51
CA MET A 152 4.46 7.57 -4.40
C MET A 152 5.82 8.11 -4.84
N ILE A 153 6.35 7.68 -5.99
CA ILE A 153 7.62 8.19 -6.52
C ILE A 153 7.46 9.46 -7.36
N ALA A 154 6.24 9.76 -7.84
CA ALA A 154 5.98 10.86 -8.76
C ALA A 154 6.50 12.22 -8.29
N PRO A 155 6.33 12.62 -7.01
CA PRO A 155 6.77 13.94 -6.54
C PRO A 155 8.27 14.16 -6.67
N ILE A 156 9.07 13.11 -6.46
CA ILE A 156 10.53 13.23 -6.51
C ILE A 156 11.12 13.14 -7.92
N LEU A 157 10.29 12.87 -8.92
CA LEU A 157 10.71 12.93 -10.32
C LEU A 157 10.99 14.39 -10.72
N LYS A 158 12.01 14.59 -11.53
CA LYS A 158 12.47 15.94 -11.95
C LYS A 158 11.38 16.88 -12.42
N ASN A 159 10.41 16.35 -13.16
CA ASN A 159 9.32 17.10 -13.76
C ASN A 159 7.95 16.72 -13.20
N GLY A 160 7.90 16.00 -12.06
CA GLY A 160 6.68 15.40 -11.58
C GLY A 160 6.15 14.29 -12.50
N LEU A 161 4.86 13.99 -12.45
CA LEU A 161 4.24 12.94 -13.27
C LEU A 161 2.78 13.25 -13.59
N ASN A 162 2.41 13.10 -14.86
CA ASN A 162 1.03 13.03 -15.34
C ASN A 162 0.68 11.57 -15.63
N ILE A 163 -0.39 11.06 -15.01
CA ILE A 163 -0.87 9.69 -15.20
C ILE A 163 -2.25 9.73 -15.84
N PHE A 164 -2.38 9.08 -16.99
CA PHE A 164 -3.66 8.89 -17.68
C PHE A 164 -4.13 7.45 -17.48
N LEU A 165 -5.29 7.27 -16.86
CA LEU A 165 -5.91 5.97 -16.64
C LEU A 165 -6.95 5.71 -17.71
N THR A 166 -6.73 4.68 -18.54
CA THR A 166 -7.66 4.33 -19.62
C THR A 166 -8.70 3.31 -19.15
N GLY A 167 -9.94 3.46 -19.63
CA GLY A 167 -11.04 2.57 -19.25
C GLY A 167 -11.54 2.76 -17.81
N GLU A 168 -12.18 1.75 -17.26
CA GLU A 168 -12.76 1.79 -15.92
C GLU A 168 -11.70 1.67 -14.82
N ILE A 169 -11.79 2.48 -13.78
CA ILE A 169 -10.91 2.41 -12.60
C ILE A 169 -11.58 1.57 -11.51
N ILE A 170 -11.16 0.31 -11.36
CA ILE A 170 -11.80 -0.64 -10.45
C ILE A 170 -11.34 -0.57 -8.99
N SER A 171 -10.17 0.01 -8.72
CA SER A 171 -9.57 0.04 -7.37
C SER A 171 -9.37 1.46 -6.84
N LEU A 172 -10.31 2.35 -7.14
CA LEU A 172 -10.27 3.77 -6.75
C LEU A 172 -10.02 4.01 -5.24
N PRO A 173 -10.61 3.23 -4.29
CA PRO A 173 -10.34 3.42 -2.86
C PRO A 173 -8.86 3.32 -2.48
N TYR A 174 -8.10 2.41 -3.10
CA TYR A 174 -6.66 2.28 -2.83
C TYR A 174 -5.81 3.37 -3.46
N ILE A 175 -6.25 3.91 -4.61
CA ILE A 175 -5.64 5.09 -5.23
C ILE A 175 -5.85 6.29 -4.29
N ASN A 176 -7.09 6.51 -3.85
CA ASN A 176 -7.44 7.59 -2.93
C ASN A 176 -6.72 7.47 -1.58
N LEU A 177 -6.60 6.25 -1.02
CA LEU A 177 -5.77 6.00 0.16
C LEU A 177 -4.34 6.49 -0.05
N THR A 178 -3.75 6.20 -1.22
CA THR A 178 -2.39 6.63 -1.53
C THR A 178 -2.30 8.16 -1.63
N LEU A 179 -3.22 8.80 -2.33
CA LEU A 179 -3.26 10.25 -2.50
C LEU A 179 -3.45 11.00 -1.18
N GLN A 180 -4.34 10.50 -0.31
CA GLN A 180 -4.56 11.09 1.00
C GLN A 180 -3.32 10.93 1.90
N LEU A 181 -2.69 9.77 1.87
CA LEU A 181 -1.45 9.56 2.61
C LEU A 181 -0.32 10.49 2.11
N MET A 182 -0.15 10.63 0.79
CA MET A 182 0.79 11.59 0.21
C MET A 182 0.52 13.02 0.69
N LYS A 183 -0.76 13.41 0.80
CA LYS A 183 -1.17 14.72 1.32
C LYS A 183 -0.80 14.89 2.80
N GLU A 184 -0.99 13.86 3.63
CA GLU A 184 -0.54 13.90 5.04
C GLU A 184 0.97 14.01 5.17
N PHE A 185 1.70 13.47 4.18
CA PHE A 185 3.14 13.66 4.03
C PHE A 185 3.50 14.96 3.26
N GLY A 186 2.59 15.93 3.15
CA GLY A 186 2.84 17.28 2.65
C GLY A 186 2.98 17.38 1.13
N VAL A 187 2.54 16.39 0.37
CA VAL A 187 2.61 16.36 -1.10
C VAL A 187 1.22 16.39 -1.70
N GLU A 188 1.01 17.28 -2.66
CA GLU A 188 -0.26 17.42 -3.36
C GLU A 188 -0.25 16.67 -4.70
N ALA A 189 -1.38 16.02 -4.99
CA ALA A 189 -1.70 15.44 -6.28
C ALA A 189 -3.10 15.91 -6.70
N ILE A 190 -3.30 16.17 -7.96
CA ILE A 190 -4.49 16.81 -8.50
C ILE A 190 -5.17 15.89 -9.51
N TRP A 191 -6.45 15.62 -9.31
CA TRP A 191 -7.30 15.05 -10.35
C TRP A 191 -7.69 16.15 -11.33
N ASN A 192 -7.14 16.13 -12.55
CA ASN A 192 -7.52 17.07 -13.63
C ASN A 192 -8.84 16.65 -14.30
N SER A 193 -9.15 15.35 -14.26
CA SER A 193 -10.40 14.75 -14.72
C SER A 193 -10.61 13.41 -14.00
N GLU A 194 -11.71 12.71 -14.29
CA GLU A 194 -12.01 11.39 -13.69
C GLU A 194 -10.92 10.33 -13.92
N ASN A 195 -10.08 10.51 -14.94
CA ASN A 195 -9.06 9.54 -15.35
C ASN A 195 -7.65 10.15 -15.54
N SER A 196 -7.43 11.40 -15.11
CA SER A 196 -6.13 12.08 -15.25
C SER A 196 -5.67 12.65 -13.91
N LEU A 197 -4.50 12.18 -13.47
CA LEU A 197 -3.81 12.62 -12.26
C LEU A 197 -2.56 13.41 -12.63
N GLN A 198 -2.38 14.56 -12.00
CA GLN A 198 -1.17 15.38 -12.07
C GLN A 198 -0.50 15.44 -10.70
N ILE A 199 0.75 15.09 -10.65
CA ILE A 199 1.59 15.16 -9.46
C ILE A 199 2.76 16.09 -9.79
N PRO A 200 2.75 17.35 -9.32
CA PRO A 200 3.88 18.27 -9.51
C PRO A 200 5.16 17.74 -8.85
N ALA A 201 6.32 18.18 -9.36
CA ALA A 201 7.59 17.90 -8.69
C ALA A 201 7.61 18.56 -7.31
N GLN A 202 7.82 17.78 -6.26
CA GLN A 202 7.80 18.18 -4.85
C GLN A 202 8.78 17.34 -4.07
N GLN A 203 9.04 17.70 -2.82
CA GLN A 203 9.84 16.91 -1.90
C GLN A 203 8.96 16.49 -0.73
N TYR A 204 9.04 15.23 -0.35
CA TYR A 204 8.43 14.78 0.89
C TYR A 204 9.21 15.36 2.09
N PRO A 205 8.55 16.04 3.03
CA PRO A 205 9.19 16.39 4.30
C PRO A 205 9.43 15.14 5.14
N ASP A 206 10.45 15.21 6.00
CA ASP A 206 10.74 14.19 6.99
C ASP A 206 9.78 14.35 8.18
N ILE A 207 8.71 13.58 8.23
CA ILE A 207 7.71 13.65 9.29
C ILE A 207 7.53 12.31 10.00
N SER A 208 7.16 12.38 11.27
CA SER A 208 6.70 11.22 12.01
C SER A 208 5.23 10.94 11.66
N TYR A 209 4.91 9.69 11.36
CA TYR A 209 3.56 9.25 11.01
C TYR A 209 3.13 8.09 11.90
N LEU A 210 1.90 8.14 12.42
CA LEU A 210 1.30 7.06 13.23
C LEU A 210 0.31 6.27 12.39
N VAL A 211 0.60 4.98 12.20
CA VAL A 211 -0.28 4.08 11.43
C VAL A 211 -1.47 3.66 12.29
N GLU A 212 -2.68 3.83 11.78
CA GLU A 212 -3.92 3.38 12.42
C GLU A 212 -4.11 1.86 12.37
N SER A 213 -5.05 1.33 13.15
CA SER A 213 -5.44 -0.07 13.13
C SER A 213 -6.07 -0.47 11.79
N ASP A 214 -6.01 -1.77 11.47
CA ASP A 214 -6.39 -2.32 10.17
C ASP A 214 -7.91 -2.59 10.10
N TRP A 215 -8.62 -1.85 9.24
CA TRP A 215 -10.04 -2.04 9.00
C TRP A 215 -10.38 -3.36 8.31
N SER A 216 -9.45 -3.92 7.51
CA SER A 216 -9.65 -5.27 6.96
C SER A 216 -9.65 -6.31 8.07
N ALA A 217 -8.76 -6.17 9.08
CA ALA A 217 -8.77 -7.03 10.25
C ALA A 217 -10.03 -6.83 11.12
N ALA A 218 -10.55 -5.60 11.23
CA ALA A 218 -11.79 -5.32 11.94
C ALA A 218 -12.98 -6.07 11.35
N SER A 219 -13.03 -6.29 10.04
CA SER A 219 -14.16 -6.93 9.36
C SER A 219 -14.49 -8.33 9.91
N TYR A 220 -13.49 -9.07 10.39
CA TYR A 220 -13.70 -10.37 11.03
C TYR A 220 -14.46 -10.25 12.35
N TRP A 221 -14.20 -9.21 13.12
CA TRP A 221 -14.86 -8.96 14.39
C TRP A 221 -16.29 -8.44 14.18
N TYR A 222 -16.52 -7.65 13.15
CA TYR A 222 -17.87 -7.30 12.70
C TYR A 222 -18.67 -8.53 12.29
N GLN A 223 -18.06 -9.47 11.57
CA GLN A 223 -18.69 -10.74 11.20
C GLN A 223 -19.05 -11.56 12.45
N ILE A 224 -18.14 -11.65 13.42
CA ILE A 224 -18.38 -12.37 14.69
C ILE A 224 -19.53 -11.71 15.45
N ALA A 225 -19.53 -10.38 15.54
CA ALA A 225 -20.62 -9.64 16.19
C ALA A 225 -21.99 -9.87 15.51
N ALA A 226 -22.02 -9.89 14.17
CA ALA A 226 -23.25 -10.15 13.43
C ALA A 226 -23.80 -11.56 13.58
N LEU A 227 -22.97 -12.54 13.95
CA LEU A 227 -23.34 -13.94 14.13
C LEU A 227 -23.64 -14.31 15.61
N ALA A 228 -23.28 -13.45 16.57
CA ALA A 228 -23.54 -13.67 17.99
C ALA A 228 -24.99 -13.30 18.35
N ASP A 229 -25.54 -13.96 19.38
CA ASP A 229 -26.84 -13.59 19.95
C ASP A 229 -26.80 -12.19 20.62
N ASP A 230 -25.65 -11.87 21.26
CA ASP A 230 -25.36 -10.59 21.89
C ASP A 230 -23.85 -10.34 21.87
N ALA A 231 -23.41 -9.13 21.46
CA ALA A 231 -22.00 -8.80 21.37
C ALA A 231 -21.70 -7.34 21.72
N GLU A 232 -20.68 -7.14 22.56
CA GLU A 232 -20.06 -5.84 22.84
C GLU A 232 -18.56 -5.97 22.60
N ILE A 233 -18.09 -5.51 21.44
CA ILE A 233 -16.68 -5.64 21.02
C ILE A 233 -16.07 -4.26 20.86
N THR A 234 -15.01 -3.97 21.61
CA THR A 234 -14.24 -2.73 21.49
C THR A 234 -13.01 -2.99 20.63
N LEU A 235 -12.80 -2.15 19.61
CA LEU A 235 -11.69 -2.23 18.65
C LEU A 235 -10.89 -0.92 18.68
N PRO A 236 -9.91 -0.77 19.58
CA PRO A 236 -9.13 0.47 19.71
C PRO A 236 -8.29 0.78 18.48
N GLY A 237 -8.06 2.08 18.21
CA GLY A 237 -7.17 2.56 17.17
C GLY A 237 -7.76 2.57 15.75
N LEU A 238 -9.05 2.32 15.60
CA LEU A 238 -9.79 2.54 14.36
C LEU A 238 -10.29 3.99 14.30
N LEU A 239 -10.07 4.63 13.15
CA LEU A 239 -10.53 6.01 12.95
C LEU A 239 -11.85 6.04 12.17
N CYS A 240 -12.80 6.87 12.61
CA CYS A 240 -14.08 7.05 11.91
C CYS A 240 -13.90 7.68 10.52
N ASN A 241 -12.87 8.50 10.34
CA ASN A 241 -12.53 9.14 9.07
C ASN A 241 -11.34 8.45 8.38
N SER A 242 -11.26 7.13 8.51
CA SER A 242 -10.18 6.35 7.91
C SER A 242 -10.16 6.45 6.39
N TYR A 243 -8.97 6.50 5.81
CA TYR A 243 -8.78 6.40 4.37
C TYR A 243 -8.81 4.96 3.85
N GLN A 244 -8.82 3.98 4.74
CA GLN A 244 -8.98 2.57 4.36
C GLN A 244 -10.42 2.37 3.83
N GLY A 245 -10.56 1.89 2.59
CA GLY A 245 -11.87 1.67 1.98
C GLY A 245 -12.78 0.74 2.80
N ASP A 246 -12.17 -0.18 3.54
CA ASP A 246 -12.85 -1.18 4.36
C ASP A 246 -13.57 -0.57 5.59
N HIS A 247 -13.29 0.69 5.97
CA HIS A 247 -14.02 1.40 7.03
C HIS A 247 -15.53 1.47 6.76
N ARG A 248 -15.93 1.49 5.50
CA ARG A 248 -17.34 1.44 5.08
C ARG A 248 -18.02 0.12 5.41
N GLY A 249 -17.25 -0.89 5.82
CA GLY A 249 -17.77 -2.13 6.38
C GLY A 249 -18.71 -1.88 7.57
N ALA A 250 -18.43 -0.87 8.41
CA ALA A 250 -19.31 -0.48 9.52
C ALA A 250 -20.76 -0.19 9.05
N GLU A 251 -20.92 0.56 7.95
CA GLU A 251 -22.24 0.89 7.36
C GLU A 251 -22.93 -0.37 6.79
N VAL A 252 -22.15 -1.31 6.24
CA VAL A 252 -22.70 -2.58 5.72
C VAL A 252 -23.18 -3.46 6.86
N PHE A 253 -22.38 -3.61 7.91
CA PHE A 253 -22.74 -4.43 9.08
C PHE A 253 -23.85 -3.83 9.92
N GLU A 254 -24.07 -2.51 9.88
CA GLU A 254 -25.25 -1.88 10.50
C GLU A 254 -26.57 -2.44 9.94
N LYS A 255 -26.61 -2.73 8.62
CA LYS A 255 -27.76 -3.38 7.98
C LYS A 255 -27.94 -4.85 8.43
N LEU A 256 -26.94 -5.43 9.04
CA LEU A 256 -26.94 -6.78 9.62
C LEU A 256 -27.12 -6.75 11.15
N GLY A 257 -27.47 -5.58 11.72
CA GLY A 257 -27.77 -5.41 13.14
C GLY A 257 -26.58 -5.05 14.03
N VAL A 258 -25.37 -4.87 13.48
CA VAL A 258 -24.19 -4.48 14.24
C VAL A 258 -24.08 -2.96 14.30
N ARG A 259 -24.39 -2.37 15.45
CA ARG A 259 -24.27 -0.93 15.67
C ARG A 259 -22.82 -0.55 16.00
N THR A 260 -22.27 0.45 15.31
CA THR A 260 -20.95 1.01 15.58
C THR A 260 -21.06 2.34 16.33
N THR A 261 -20.28 2.51 17.38
CA THR A 261 -20.13 3.78 18.10
C THR A 261 -18.65 4.13 18.16
N PHE A 262 -18.27 5.28 17.63
CA PHE A 262 -16.91 5.79 17.73
C PHE A 262 -16.72 6.57 19.04
N THR A 263 -15.61 6.32 19.70
CA THR A 263 -15.21 6.99 20.94
C THR A 263 -13.92 7.81 20.71
N LYS A 264 -13.43 8.48 21.77
CA LYS A 264 -12.16 9.21 21.69
C LYS A 264 -10.93 8.29 21.56
N GLU A 265 -11.09 7.01 21.83
CA GLU A 265 -10.03 6.01 21.78
C GLU A 265 -10.05 5.20 20.46
N GLY A 266 -10.99 5.49 19.57
CA GLY A 266 -11.21 4.80 18.30
C GLY A 266 -12.67 4.40 18.11
#